data_fd682df040d3db7da95bbdde0f03a09a
#
_entry.id   fd682df040d3db7da95bbdde0f03a09a
#
_cell.length_a   1.000
_cell.length_b   1.000
_cell.length_c   1.000
_cell.angle_alpha   90.00
_cell.angle_beta   90.00
_cell.angle_gamma   90.00
#
_symmetry.space_group_name_H-M   'P 1'
#
loop_
_entity.id
_entity.type
_entity.pdbx_description
1 polymer ?
#
loop_
_entity_poly.entity_id
_entity_poly.type
_entity_poly.pdbx_seq_one_letter_code
_entity_poly.pdbx_strand_id
1 'polypeptide(L)'
;MNKIKVANPVADLDGDEMTRIIWQLIKDKLIHPYLDLDIDYFDLSVENRDATNDQVTVDAANAIKKYGVGIKCATITPDEDRVKEFNLKQMWKSPNGTIRNILGGVIFREPIICKNVPXXXXIWTSHIVGFSRLASPSPAVPARRGTASSAAYCRAVS
;
A
#
# COMPACT_ATOMS: atom_id res chain seq x y z
N MET A 1 24.17 9.00 20.85
CA MET A 1 22.80 9.24 21.37
C MET A 1 22.15 7.91 21.70
N ASN A 2 21.38 7.85 22.78
CA ASN A 2 20.66 6.63 23.07
C ASN A 2 19.48 6.52 22.08
N LYS A 3 19.39 5.39 21.39
CA LYS A 3 18.29 5.14 20.45
C LYS A 3 16.99 4.88 21.22
N ILE A 4 15.89 5.32 20.65
CA ILE A 4 14.55 5.04 21.18
C ILE A 4 14.20 3.61 20.79
N LYS A 5 13.93 2.76 21.76
CA LYS A 5 13.55 1.37 21.51
C LYS A 5 12.10 1.27 21.06
N VAL A 6 11.87 0.65 19.92
CA VAL A 6 10.53 0.37 19.39
C VAL A 6 10.14 -1.05 19.80
N ALA A 7 8.99 -1.20 20.42
CA ALA A 7 8.58 -2.46 21.04
C ALA A 7 8.19 -3.53 20.00
N ASN A 8 7.56 -3.12 18.92
CA ASN A 8 7.03 -4.06 17.93
C ASN A 8 7.82 -3.99 16.63
N PRO A 9 8.05 -5.12 15.97
CA PRO A 9 8.68 -5.08 14.65
C PRO A 9 7.77 -4.42 13.62
N VAL A 10 8.38 -3.95 12.54
CA VAL A 10 7.69 -3.32 11.41
C VAL A 10 7.97 -4.11 10.14
N ALA A 11 6.92 -4.41 9.37
CA ALA A 11 7.08 -5.02 8.06
C ALA A 11 7.54 -3.95 7.06
N ASP A 12 8.70 -4.17 6.45
CA ASP A 12 9.30 -3.28 5.46
C ASP A 12 9.11 -3.89 4.06
N LEU A 13 8.22 -3.32 3.27
CA LEU A 13 7.89 -3.77 1.92
C LEU A 13 8.62 -2.89 0.92
N ASP A 14 9.82 -3.30 0.57
CA ASP A 14 10.66 -2.57 -0.36
C ASP A 14 10.07 -2.61 -1.78
N GLY A 15 10.46 -1.65 -2.58
CA GLY A 15 9.86 -1.44 -3.91
C GLY A 15 10.86 -1.55 -5.04
N ASP A 16 10.53 -0.86 -6.10
CA ASP A 16 11.29 -0.86 -7.35
C ASP A 16 12.03 0.47 -7.55
N GLU A 17 13.07 0.41 -8.36
CA GLU A 17 13.76 1.57 -8.93
C GLU A 17 14.21 2.59 -7.89
N MET A 18 13.93 3.86 -8.14
CA MET A 18 14.37 4.99 -7.31
C MET A 18 13.84 4.94 -5.88
N THR A 19 12.63 4.39 -5.68
CA THR A 19 12.04 4.36 -4.34
C THR A 19 12.83 3.46 -3.39
N ARG A 20 13.40 2.38 -3.88
CA ARG A 20 14.31 1.51 -3.11
C ARG A 20 15.52 2.29 -2.59
N ILE A 21 16.16 3.06 -3.46
CA ILE A 21 17.35 3.86 -3.13
C ILE A 21 17.00 4.94 -2.10
N ILE A 22 15.91 5.67 -2.34
CA ILE A 22 15.44 6.74 -1.45
C ILE A 22 15.07 6.15 -0.08
N TRP A 23 14.38 5.02 -0.06
CA TRP A 23 13.95 4.39 1.17
C TRP A 23 15.17 3.92 2.01
N GLN A 24 16.18 3.36 1.35
CA GLN A 24 17.41 2.98 2.04
C GLN A 24 18.10 4.20 2.67
N LEU A 25 18.18 5.32 1.93
CA LEU A 25 18.73 6.57 2.47
C LEU A 25 17.94 7.08 3.69
N ILE A 26 16.61 6.96 3.66
CA ILE A 26 15.75 7.34 4.80
C ILE A 26 16.05 6.43 6.00
N LYS A 27 16.14 5.13 5.80
CA LYS A 27 16.47 4.17 6.87
C LYS A 27 17.83 4.54 7.50
N ASP A 28 18.83 4.77 6.69
CA ASP A 28 20.21 5.00 7.14
C ASP A 28 20.38 6.35 7.86
N LYS A 29 19.69 7.39 7.38
CA LYS A 29 19.91 8.76 7.88
C LYS A 29 18.87 9.24 8.88
N LEU A 30 17.64 8.74 8.79
CA LEU A 30 16.52 9.26 9.59
C LEU A 30 15.92 8.24 10.56
N ILE A 31 16.13 6.95 10.34
CA ILE A 31 15.55 5.90 11.18
C ILE A 31 16.61 5.25 12.08
N HIS A 32 17.57 4.57 11.50
CA HIS A 32 18.56 3.79 12.24
C HIS A 32 19.43 4.59 13.22
N PRO A 33 19.74 5.88 12.96
CA PRO A 33 20.50 6.64 13.96
C PRO A 33 19.72 6.95 15.24
N TYR A 34 18.38 7.00 15.17
CA TYR A 34 17.52 7.45 16.27
C TYR A 34 16.69 6.34 16.89
N LEU A 35 16.37 5.30 16.12
CA LEU A 35 15.48 4.21 16.55
C LEU A 35 16.22 2.89 16.60
N ASP A 36 15.93 2.12 17.65
CA ASP A 36 16.27 0.70 17.75
C ASP A 36 15.00 -0.07 17.35
N LEU A 37 14.90 -0.37 16.04
CA LEU A 37 13.71 -0.90 15.39
C LEU A 37 14.03 -2.24 14.74
N ASP A 38 13.24 -3.24 15.05
CA ASP A 38 13.29 -4.54 14.38
C ASP A 38 12.49 -4.47 13.08
N ILE A 39 13.15 -4.73 11.96
CA ILE A 39 12.58 -4.62 10.61
C ILE A 39 12.51 -6.00 9.96
N ASP A 40 11.29 -6.44 9.63
CA ASP A 40 11.04 -7.66 8.87
C ASP A 40 10.92 -7.28 7.38
N TYR A 41 11.94 -7.62 6.61
CA TYR A 41 12.14 -7.11 5.25
C TYR A 41 11.52 -8.03 4.19
N PHE A 42 10.73 -7.44 3.30
CA PHE A 42 10.11 -8.10 2.15
C PHE A 42 10.47 -7.35 0.86
N ASP A 43 11.10 -8.03 -0.07
CA ASP A 43 11.46 -7.47 -1.37
C ASP A 43 10.27 -7.63 -2.34
N LEU A 44 9.56 -6.53 -2.58
CA LEU A 44 8.45 -6.48 -3.52
C LEU A 44 8.85 -5.94 -4.90
N SER A 45 10.12 -6.08 -5.28
CA SER A 45 10.54 -5.78 -6.66
C SER A 45 9.80 -6.66 -7.66
N VAL A 46 9.62 -6.14 -8.87
CA VAL A 46 8.89 -6.85 -9.92
C VAL A 46 9.54 -8.20 -10.24
N GLU A 47 10.88 -8.26 -10.21
CA GLU A 47 11.62 -9.50 -10.46
C GLU A 47 11.41 -10.54 -9.36
N ASN A 48 11.50 -10.14 -8.10
CA ASN A 48 11.29 -11.06 -6.97
C ASN A 48 9.83 -11.53 -6.87
N ARG A 49 8.89 -10.65 -7.20
CA ARG A 49 7.47 -11.03 -7.27
C ARG A 49 7.24 -12.07 -8.36
N ASP A 50 7.88 -11.90 -9.53
CA ASP A 50 7.82 -12.88 -10.62
C ASP A 50 8.45 -14.22 -10.23
N ALA A 51 9.61 -14.18 -9.58
CA ALA A 51 10.30 -15.38 -9.12
C ALA A 51 9.46 -16.18 -8.11
N THR A 52 8.78 -15.48 -7.20
CA THR A 52 7.97 -16.10 -6.12
C THR A 52 6.50 -16.28 -6.51
N ASN A 53 6.12 -16.02 -7.76
CA ASN A 53 4.72 -16.04 -8.23
C ASN A 53 3.81 -15.17 -7.34
N ASP A 54 4.31 -13.99 -6.98
CA ASP A 54 3.68 -12.98 -6.11
C ASP A 54 3.37 -13.46 -4.67
N GLN A 55 3.95 -14.60 -4.25
CA GLN A 55 3.77 -15.11 -2.90
C GLN A 55 4.34 -14.14 -1.85
N VAL A 56 5.45 -13.47 -2.17
CA VAL A 56 6.07 -12.47 -1.28
C VAL A 56 5.10 -11.35 -0.90
N THR A 57 4.19 -10.95 -1.79
CA THR A 57 3.16 -9.94 -1.50
C THR A 57 2.16 -10.44 -0.46
N VAL A 58 1.78 -11.72 -0.55
CA VAL A 58 0.87 -12.35 0.41
C VAL A 58 1.54 -12.47 1.79
N ASP A 59 2.78 -12.90 1.81
CA ASP A 59 3.55 -13.07 3.06
C ASP A 59 3.77 -11.73 3.77
N ALA A 60 4.12 -10.68 2.99
CA ALA A 60 4.26 -9.32 3.50
C ALA A 60 2.95 -8.80 4.10
N ALA A 61 1.81 -9.04 3.44
CA ALA A 61 0.50 -8.62 3.95
C ALA A 61 0.15 -9.32 5.27
N ASN A 62 0.47 -10.61 5.38
CA ASN A 62 0.26 -11.36 6.61
C ASN A 62 1.18 -10.89 7.74
N ALA A 63 2.40 -10.50 7.42
CA ALA A 63 3.33 -9.89 8.39
C ALA A 63 2.78 -8.57 8.92
N ILE A 64 2.24 -7.71 8.03
CA ILE A 64 1.58 -6.46 8.46
C ILE A 64 0.41 -6.76 9.42
N LYS A 65 -0.39 -7.77 9.08
CA LYS A 65 -1.53 -8.19 9.90
C LYS A 65 -1.09 -8.64 11.30
N LYS A 66 0.06 -9.31 11.37
CA LYS A 66 0.65 -9.80 12.62
C LYS A 66 1.25 -8.67 13.47
N TYR A 67 2.00 -7.75 12.85
CA TYR A 67 2.72 -6.68 13.57
C TYR A 67 1.87 -5.42 13.79
N GLY A 68 0.82 -5.25 13.01
CA GLY A 68 -0.04 -4.07 13.04
C GLY A 68 0.49 -2.86 12.28
N VAL A 69 1.73 -2.93 11.79
CA VAL A 69 2.40 -1.82 11.08
C VAL A 69 3.20 -2.35 9.91
N GLY A 70 3.09 -1.69 8.77
CA GLY A 70 3.93 -1.94 7.62
C GLY A 70 4.20 -0.67 6.84
N ILE A 71 5.38 -0.60 6.24
CA ILE A 71 5.81 0.51 5.39
C ILE A 71 6.01 -0.05 4.00
N LYS A 72 5.35 0.54 3.00
CA LYS A 72 5.44 0.05 1.63
C LYS A 72 5.99 1.12 0.69
N CYS A 73 7.03 0.75 -0.02
CA CYS A 73 7.59 1.55 -1.11
C CYS A 73 6.78 1.38 -2.40
N ALA A 74 7.00 2.26 -3.36
CA ALA A 74 6.36 2.16 -4.66
C ALA A 74 6.85 0.92 -5.41
N THR A 75 5.92 0.22 -6.04
CA THR A 75 6.20 -1.00 -6.82
C THR A 75 5.69 -0.83 -8.24
N ILE A 76 6.38 -1.43 -9.18
CA ILE A 76 5.97 -1.48 -10.58
C ILE A 76 4.72 -2.39 -10.68
N THR A 77 3.67 -1.89 -11.33
CA THR A 77 2.57 -2.71 -11.83
C THR A 77 2.83 -2.88 -13.33
N PRO A 78 3.26 -4.06 -13.78
CA PRO A 78 3.68 -4.20 -15.16
C PRO A 78 2.51 -4.11 -16.14
N ASP A 79 2.73 -3.38 -17.22
CA ASP A 79 1.91 -3.40 -18.43
C ASP A 79 2.58 -4.30 -19.48
N GLU A 80 2.04 -4.35 -20.67
CA GLU A 80 2.54 -5.24 -21.73
C GLU A 80 4.01 -4.96 -22.12
N ASP A 81 4.43 -3.70 -22.07
CA ASP A 81 5.79 -3.31 -22.41
C ASP A 81 6.74 -3.67 -21.27
N ARG A 82 6.34 -3.44 -20.01
CA ARG A 82 7.12 -3.83 -18.85
C ARG A 82 7.28 -5.35 -18.72
N VAL A 83 6.25 -6.12 -19.11
CA VAL A 83 6.36 -7.60 -19.14
C VAL A 83 7.49 -8.03 -20.08
N LYS A 84 7.60 -7.40 -21.26
CA LYS A 84 8.67 -7.69 -22.22
C LYS A 84 10.04 -7.21 -21.70
N GLU A 85 10.07 -6.00 -21.15
CA GLU A 85 11.30 -5.37 -20.62
C GLU A 85 11.96 -6.22 -19.53
N PHE A 86 11.16 -6.70 -18.58
CA PHE A 86 11.64 -7.49 -17.44
C PHE A 86 11.54 -9.00 -17.69
N ASN A 87 11.08 -9.41 -18.87
CA ASN A 87 10.92 -10.83 -19.26
C ASN A 87 10.10 -11.60 -18.21
N LEU A 88 8.96 -11.05 -17.80
CA LEU A 88 8.11 -11.62 -16.75
C LEU A 88 7.25 -12.77 -17.27
N LYS A 89 6.94 -13.71 -16.41
CA LYS A 89 6.08 -14.88 -16.70
C LYS A 89 4.67 -14.45 -17.09
N GLN A 90 4.18 -13.35 -16.49
CA GLN A 90 2.84 -12.83 -16.76
C GLN A 90 2.72 -11.38 -16.29
N MET A 91 1.62 -10.75 -16.67
CA MET A 91 1.29 -9.38 -16.23
C MET A 91 0.70 -9.43 -14.82
N TRP A 92 1.57 -9.28 -13.82
CA TRP A 92 1.18 -9.36 -12.40
C TRP A 92 0.25 -8.21 -12.01
N LYS A 93 -0.74 -8.53 -11.19
CA LYS A 93 -1.65 -7.52 -10.62
C LYS A 93 -0.91 -6.60 -9.65
N SER A 94 -1.50 -5.44 -9.38
CA SER A 94 -0.93 -4.49 -8.43
C SER A 94 -0.85 -5.10 -7.03
N PRO A 95 0.32 -5.14 -6.40
CA PRO A 95 0.44 -5.65 -5.04
C PRO A 95 -0.35 -4.82 -4.03
N ASN A 96 -0.63 -3.54 -4.35
CA ASN A 96 -1.47 -2.69 -3.49
C ASN A 96 -2.87 -3.29 -3.29
N GLY A 97 -3.45 -3.83 -4.36
CA GLY A 97 -4.76 -4.48 -4.30
C GLY A 97 -4.73 -5.75 -3.44
N THR A 98 -3.73 -6.58 -3.65
CA THR A 98 -3.54 -7.83 -2.90
C THR A 98 -3.40 -7.56 -1.40
N ILE A 99 -2.52 -6.62 -1.04
CA ILE A 99 -2.27 -6.25 0.36
C ILE A 99 -3.55 -5.71 1.02
N ARG A 100 -4.23 -4.78 0.35
CA ARG A 100 -5.48 -4.18 0.90
C ARG A 100 -6.55 -5.23 1.13
N ASN A 101 -6.70 -6.16 0.19
CA ASN A 101 -7.70 -7.24 0.33
C ASN A 101 -7.38 -8.16 1.52
N ILE A 102 -6.12 -8.54 1.69
CA ILE A 102 -5.69 -9.42 2.79
C ILE A 102 -5.89 -8.72 4.14
N LEU A 103 -5.60 -7.40 4.19
CA LEU A 103 -5.79 -6.61 5.42
C LEU A 103 -7.27 -6.30 5.71
N GLY A 104 -8.19 -6.63 4.80
CA GLY A 104 -9.61 -6.29 4.93
C GLY A 104 -9.89 -4.81 4.74
N GLY A 105 -8.97 -4.09 4.12
CA GLY A 105 -9.08 -2.66 3.89
C GLY A 105 -9.93 -2.32 2.69
N VAL A 106 -10.77 -1.28 2.83
CA VAL A 106 -11.55 -0.74 1.72
C VAL A 106 -11.20 0.74 1.56
N ILE A 107 -10.81 1.13 0.34
CA ILE A 107 -10.58 2.54 0.03
C ILE A 107 -11.76 3.05 -0.78
N PHE A 108 -12.43 4.05 -0.23
CA PHE A 108 -13.49 4.75 -0.93
C PHE A 108 -12.97 6.12 -1.34
N ARG A 109 -12.95 6.38 -2.63
CA ARG A 109 -12.51 7.67 -3.18
C ARG A 109 -13.68 8.34 -3.86
N GLU A 110 -14.06 9.51 -3.35
CA GLU A 110 -15.05 10.37 -3.99
C GLU A 110 -14.30 11.38 -4.87
N PRO A 111 -14.66 11.52 -6.15
CA PRO A 111 -13.98 12.49 -7.01
C PRO A 111 -14.27 13.92 -6.57
N ILE A 112 -13.24 14.74 -6.53
CA ILE A 112 -13.37 16.18 -6.29
C ILE A 112 -13.62 16.84 -7.64
N ILE A 113 -14.81 17.39 -7.79
CA ILE A 113 -15.20 18.06 -9.03
C ILE A 113 -15.05 19.57 -8.82
N CYS A 114 -14.07 20.15 -9.49
CA CYS A 114 -13.84 21.58 -9.47
C CYS A 114 -14.63 22.24 -10.61
N LYS A 115 -15.35 23.30 -10.29
CA LYS A 115 -16.19 24.01 -11.29
C LYS A 115 -15.39 24.57 -12.46
N ASN A 116 -14.18 24.98 -12.18
CA ASN A 116 -13.27 25.62 -13.17
C ASN A 116 -12.36 24.61 -13.88
N VAL A 117 -12.38 23.33 -13.50
CA VAL A 117 -11.58 22.26 -14.15
C VAL A 117 -12.47 21.01 -14.31
N PRO A 118 -13.32 21.02 -15.30
CA PRO A 118 -14.31 19.95 -15.46
C PRO A 118 -13.83 18.60 -15.95
N UNK A 119 -12.82 18.59 -16.41
CA UNK A 119 -12.29 17.45 -17.09
C UNK A 119 -11.83 16.27 -16.28
N UNK A 120 -11.37 16.27 -15.44
CA UNK A 120 -10.83 15.20 -14.69
C UNK A 120 -11.82 14.25 -14.05
N UNK A 121 -12.72 14.62 -13.93
CA UNK A 121 -13.67 13.83 -13.25
C UNK A 121 -14.55 12.93 -14.07
N UNK A 122 -14.57 13.18 -15.10
CA UNK A 122 -15.38 12.41 -15.96
C UNK A 122 -14.78 11.11 -16.39
N ILE A 123 -13.56 11.05 -16.45
CA ILE A 123 -12.87 9.81 -16.86
C ILE A 123 -12.77 8.80 -15.71
N TRP A 124 -12.64 9.28 -14.52
CA TRP A 124 -12.46 8.43 -13.34
C TRP A 124 -13.74 7.76 -12.85
N THR A 125 -14.90 8.30 -13.15
CA THR A 125 -16.17 7.70 -12.75
C THR A 125 -16.47 6.37 -13.46
N SER A 126 -15.90 6.15 -14.63
CA SER A 126 -16.10 4.89 -15.37
C SER A 126 -15.19 3.74 -14.90
N HIS A 127 -14.18 4.04 -14.10
CA HIS A 127 -13.20 3.05 -13.63
C HIS A 127 -13.33 2.67 -12.15
N ILE A 128 -14.36 3.15 -11.46
CA ILE A 128 -14.72 2.61 -10.16
C ILE A 128 -15.49 1.32 -10.39
N VAL A 129 -14.82 0.34 -10.95
CA VAL A 129 -15.37 -1.00 -11.06
C VAL A 129 -15.46 -1.58 -9.66
N GLY A 130 -16.64 -1.98 -9.32
CA GLY A 130 -17.01 -2.45 -8.02
C GLY A 130 -16.04 -3.46 -7.40
N PHE A 131 -15.47 -3.08 -6.30
CA PHE A 131 -14.93 -4.05 -5.37
C PHE A 131 -16.12 -4.68 -4.67
N SER A 132 -16.43 -5.89 -5.06
CA SER A 132 -17.46 -6.67 -4.40
C SER A 132 -17.08 -6.88 -2.94
N ARG A 133 -17.96 -6.49 -2.13
CA ARG A 133 -17.97 -6.59 -0.69
C ARG A 133 -17.83 -8.05 -0.23
N LEU A 134 -16.73 -8.36 0.38
CA LEU A 134 -16.67 -9.49 1.32
C LEU A 134 -16.40 -8.87 2.69
N ALA A 135 -17.43 -8.30 3.24
CA ALA A 135 -17.37 -7.77 4.59
C ALA A 135 -17.96 -8.80 5.55
N SER A 136 -17.14 -9.40 6.37
CA SER A 136 -17.62 -9.92 7.63
C SER A 136 -17.95 -8.69 8.53
N PRO A 137 -19.05 -8.70 9.25
CA PRO A 137 -19.41 -7.54 10.05
C PRO A 137 -18.50 -7.41 11.27
N SER A 138 -17.67 -6.40 11.25
CA SER A 138 -16.98 -5.94 12.44
C SER A 138 -17.98 -5.11 13.28
N PRO A 139 -17.95 -5.20 14.60
CA PRO A 139 -18.91 -4.45 15.43
C PRO A 139 -18.77 -2.94 15.22
N ALA A 140 -19.90 -2.30 15.04
CA ALA A 140 -19.98 -0.89 14.70
C ALA A 140 -19.41 0.01 15.80
N VAL A 141 -18.38 0.75 15.48
CA VAL A 141 -17.94 1.87 16.31
C VAL A 141 -18.94 3.00 16.08
N PRO A 142 -19.57 3.56 17.13
CA PRO A 142 -20.54 4.62 16.93
C PRO A 142 -19.90 5.88 16.34
N ALA A 143 -20.49 6.35 15.25
CA ALA A 143 -20.01 7.55 14.57
C ALA A 143 -20.22 8.78 15.45
N ARG A 144 -19.15 9.48 15.77
CA ARG A 144 -19.27 10.83 16.34
C ARG A 144 -19.89 11.75 15.30
N ARG A 145 -20.99 12.38 15.64
CA ARG A 145 -21.60 13.41 14.81
C ARG A 145 -20.69 14.63 14.78
N GLY A 146 -19.98 14.79 13.70
CA GLY A 146 -19.25 16.01 13.37
C GLY A 146 -19.86 16.62 12.13
N THR A 147 -19.99 17.92 12.14
CA THR A 147 -20.52 18.70 11.02
C THR A 147 -19.75 18.42 9.74
N ALA A 148 -20.47 18.04 8.71
CA ALA A 148 -19.91 17.69 7.41
C ALA A 148 -19.29 18.90 6.73
N SER A 149 -17.98 18.97 6.76
CA SER A 149 -17.21 19.71 5.78
C SER A 149 -16.92 18.76 4.62
N SER A 150 -17.15 19.23 3.41
CA SER A 150 -16.92 18.49 2.17
C SER A 150 -15.43 18.30 1.90
N ALA A 151 -14.77 17.53 2.74
CA ALA A 151 -13.41 17.12 2.50
C ALA A 151 -13.43 15.71 1.90
N ALA A 152 -12.62 15.48 0.91
CA ALA A 152 -12.43 14.17 0.30
C ALA A 152 -12.07 13.17 1.40
N TYR A 153 -12.97 12.23 1.65
CA TYR A 153 -12.73 11.17 2.62
C TYR A 153 -11.98 10.03 1.97
N CYS A 154 -10.74 9.90 2.34
CA CYS A 154 -10.05 8.64 2.15
C CYS A 154 -10.20 7.87 3.47
N ARG A 155 -11.21 7.01 3.57
CA ARG A 155 -11.33 6.10 4.70
C ARG A 155 -10.52 4.84 4.39
N ALA A 156 -9.39 4.73 5.01
CA ALA A 156 -8.77 3.43 5.17
C ALA A 156 -9.38 2.82 6.43
N VAL A 157 -10.16 1.78 6.25
CA VAL A 157 -10.65 1.02 7.40
C VAL A 157 -9.66 -0.13 7.59
N SER A 158 -8.91 -0.08 8.66
CA SER A 158 -8.07 -1.17 9.11
C SER A 158 -8.92 -2.26 9.78
#